data_a9e981bb2190faab85c8b9281205cf04
#
_entry.id   a9e981bb2190faab85c8b9281205cf04
#
_cell.length_a   1.000
_cell.length_b   1.000
_cell.length_c   1.000
_cell.angle_alpha   90.00
_cell.angle_beta   90.00
_cell.angle_gamma   90.00
#
_symmetry.space_group_name_H-M   'P 1'
#
loop_
_entity.id
_entity.type
_entity.pdbx_description
1 polymer ?
#
loop_
_entity_poly.entity_id
_entity_poly.type
_entity_poly.pdbx_seq_one_letter_code
_entity_poly.pdbx_strand_id
1 'polypeptide(L)'
;MTLSVMPMEWIAAGGAAALGAAMGGASLVTPRWGASVVRLAPDPRWKGGWAEFRASYGGALLLAHGAVLLTLAMSFQAGSGAVMGASFAVALYWFGMAAGRIVSMVIDCEQETRTRYNAIGVGFELLMAAALGAPFLAHLGG
;
A
#
# COMPACT_ATOMS: atom_id res chain seq x y z
N MET A 1 -10.67 -34.27 7.73
CA MET A 1 -9.84 -33.11 7.28
C MET A 1 -10.79 -31.93 7.18
N THR A 2 -10.94 -31.16 8.26
CA THR A 2 -11.75 -29.94 8.27
C THR A 2 -11.04 -28.89 7.42
N LEU A 3 -11.65 -28.50 6.30
CA LEU A 3 -11.24 -27.32 5.54
C LEU A 3 -11.39 -26.13 6.50
N SER A 4 -10.30 -25.68 7.12
CA SER A 4 -10.32 -24.46 7.89
C SER A 4 -10.55 -23.32 6.90
N VAL A 5 -11.71 -22.68 7.03
CA VAL A 5 -12.04 -21.49 6.23
C VAL A 5 -11.01 -20.41 6.58
N MET A 6 -10.39 -19.82 5.56
CA MET A 6 -9.45 -18.73 5.75
C MET A 6 -10.18 -17.57 6.45
N PRO A 7 -9.62 -16.97 7.53
CA PRO A 7 -10.25 -15.85 8.22
C PRO A 7 -10.51 -14.67 7.29
N MET A 8 -11.63 -13.99 7.46
CA MET A 8 -12.05 -12.89 6.59
C MET A 8 -11.03 -11.73 6.58
N GLU A 9 -10.39 -11.46 7.71
CA GLU A 9 -9.34 -10.46 7.84
C GLU A 9 -8.09 -10.80 6.99
N TRP A 10 -7.78 -12.08 6.80
CA TRP A 10 -6.69 -12.52 5.93
C TRP A 10 -7.06 -12.38 4.45
N ILE A 11 -8.33 -12.64 4.11
CA ILE A 11 -8.85 -12.43 2.76
C ILE A 11 -8.79 -10.94 2.40
N ALA A 12 -9.19 -10.07 3.33
CA ALA A 12 -9.14 -8.62 3.14
C ALA A 12 -7.70 -8.13 2.94
N ALA A 13 -6.77 -8.60 3.79
CA ALA A 13 -5.35 -8.24 3.68
C ALA A 13 -4.74 -8.78 2.36
N GLY A 14 -5.11 -10.00 1.95
CA GLY A 14 -4.66 -10.59 0.69
C GLY A 14 -5.16 -9.82 -0.52
N GLY A 15 -6.42 -9.41 -0.53
CA GLY A 15 -7.01 -8.59 -1.58
C GLY A 15 -6.33 -7.21 -1.71
N ALA A 16 -6.13 -6.54 -0.58
CA ALA A 16 -5.41 -5.26 -0.54
C ALA A 16 -3.94 -5.42 -0.98
N ALA A 17 -3.26 -6.48 -0.53
CA ALA A 17 -1.89 -6.76 -0.94
C ALA A 17 -1.79 -7.06 -2.44
N ALA A 18 -2.74 -7.82 -3.01
CA ALA A 18 -2.79 -8.10 -4.45
C ALA A 18 -2.98 -6.81 -5.26
N LEU A 19 -3.87 -5.92 -4.81
CA LEU A 19 -4.09 -4.62 -5.44
C LEU A 19 -2.84 -3.74 -5.39
N GLY A 20 -2.20 -3.62 -4.21
CA GLY A 20 -0.97 -2.84 -4.06
C GLY A 20 0.20 -3.40 -4.88
N ALA A 21 0.35 -4.74 -4.95
CA ALA A 21 1.34 -5.38 -5.81
C ALA A 21 1.07 -5.10 -7.30
N ALA A 22 -0.19 -5.17 -7.74
CA ALA A 22 -0.57 -4.84 -9.11
C ALA A 22 -0.26 -3.37 -9.46
N MET A 23 -0.56 -2.43 -8.55
CA MET A 23 -0.21 -1.01 -8.72
C MET A 23 1.30 -0.81 -8.82
N GLY A 24 2.07 -1.47 -7.95
CA GLY A 24 3.53 -1.45 -7.98
C GLY A 24 4.07 -2.02 -9.30
N GLY A 25 3.59 -3.18 -9.73
CA GLY A 25 3.97 -3.81 -11.00
C GLY A 25 3.65 -2.92 -12.19
N ALA A 26 2.44 -2.34 -12.24
CA ALA A 26 2.05 -1.41 -13.29
C ALA A 26 2.96 -0.17 -13.32
N SER A 27 3.30 0.40 -12.15
CA SER A 27 4.20 1.55 -12.05
C SER A 27 5.64 1.20 -12.46
N LEU A 28 6.09 -0.04 -12.18
CA LEU A 28 7.39 -0.53 -12.59
C LEU A 28 7.51 -0.66 -14.11
N VAL A 29 6.51 -1.25 -14.75
CA VAL A 29 6.49 -1.48 -16.21
C VAL A 29 6.14 -0.18 -16.94
N THR A 30 5.11 0.53 -16.49
CA THR A 30 4.55 1.73 -17.13
C THR A 30 4.61 2.94 -16.18
N PRO A 31 5.80 3.51 -15.91
CA PRO A 31 5.97 4.54 -14.87
C PRO A 31 5.18 5.82 -15.14
N ARG A 32 4.90 6.14 -16.42
CA ARG A 32 4.05 7.29 -16.78
C ARG A 32 2.61 7.13 -16.29
N TRP A 33 2.08 5.90 -16.28
CA TRP A 33 0.79 5.60 -15.67
C TRP A 33 0.82 5.88 -14.15
N GLY A 34 1.80 5.31 -13.45
CA GLY A 34 1.96 5.56 -12.00
C GLY A 34 2.11 7.05 -11.69
N ALA A 35 2.92 7.77 -12.46
CA ALA A 35 3.11 9.21 -12.32
C ALA A 35 1.79 9.99 -12.49
N SER A 36 0.93 9.59 -13.43
CA SER A 36 -0.39 10.20 -13.61
C SER A 36 -1.33 9.93 -12.45
N VAL A 37 -1.27 8.72 -11.86
CA VAL A 37 -2.07 8.33 -10.69
C VAL A 37 -1.67 9.13 -9.46
N VAL A 38 -0.36 9.25 -9.17
CA VAL A 38 0.12 10.01 -8.00
C VAL A 38 0.26 11.50 -8.27
N ARG A 39 0.06 11.96 -9.52
CA ARG A 39 0.23 13.34 -9.99
C ARG A 39 1.63 13.90 -9.72
N LEU A 40 2.64 13.04 -9.79
CA LEU A 40 4.05 13.38 -9.68
C LEU A 40 4.78 12.94 -10.95
N ALA A 41 5.63 13.82 -11.48
CA ALA A 41 6.51 13.48 -12.58
C ALA A 41 7.95 13.86 -12.21
N PRO A 42 8.96 13.08 -12.67
CA PRO A 42 10.34 13.47 -12.51
C PRO A 42 10.61 14.82 -13.15
N ASP A 43 11.34 15.69 -12.45
CA ASP A 43 11.75 16.98 -12.97
C ASP A 43 12.72 16.79 -14.13
N PRO A 44 12.43 17.32 -15.35
CA PRO A 44 13.25 17.11 -16.53
C PRO A 44 14.66 17.72 -16.41
N ARG A 45 14.88 18.62 -15.44
CA ARG A 45 16.19 19.18 -15.15
C ARG A 45 17.17 18.16 -14.55
N TRP A 46 16.65 17.11 -13.92
CA TRP A 46 17.45 16.07 -13.26
C TRP A 46 17.40 14.75 -14.03
N LYS A 47 18.58 14.28 -14.46
CA LYS A 47 18.67 12.99 -15.13
C LYS A 47 18.42 11.86 -14.12
N GLY A 48 17.80 10.77 -14.57
CA GLY A 48 17.61 9.56 -13.76
C GLY A 48 16.32 9.54 -12.93
N GLY A 49 15.50 10.60 -12.90
CA GLY A 49 14.28 10.65 -12.10
C GLY A 49 13.27 9.53 -12.39
N TRP A 50 13.23 8.98 -13.62
CA TRP A 50 12.42 7.82 -13.93
C TRP A 50 12.93 6.52 -13.28
N ALA A 51 14.23 6.38 -13.05
CA ALA A 51 14.78 5.24 -12.31
C ALA A 51 14.33 5.30 -10.86
N GLU A 52 14.41 6.47 -10.22
CA GLU A 52 13.92 6.70 -8.86
C GLU A 52 12.41 6.45 -8.74
N PHE A 53 11.63 6.93 -9.71
CA PHE A 53 10.18 6.67 -9.72
C PHE A 53 9.87 5.16 -9.80
N ARG A 54 10.56 4.43 -10.68
CA ARG A 54 10.41 2.95 -10.78
C ARG A 54 10.84 2.25 -9.50
N ALA A 55 11.90 2.71 -8.84
CA ALA A 55 12.36 2.13 -7.59
C ALA A 55 11.33 2.31 -6.48
N SER A 56 10.85 3.54 -6.27
CA SER A 56 10.00 3.90 -5.12
C SER A 56 8.53 3.52 -5.33
N TYR A 57 7.95 3.87 -6.49
CA TYR A 57 6.53 3.62 -6.79
C TYR A 57 6.28 2.32 -7.56
N GLY A 58 7.33 1.68 -8.07
CA GLY A 58 7.25 0.39 -8.75
C GLY A 58 7.76 -0.74 -7.85
N GLY A 59 9.07 -0.91 -7.82
CA GLY A 59 9.73 -2.05 -7.17
C GLY A 59 9.44 -2.15 -5.68
N ALA A 60 9.61 -1.06 -4.93
CA ALA A 60 9.37 -1.07 -3.48
C ALA A 60 7.90 -1.39 -3.16
N LEU A 61 6.95 -0.77 -3.86
CA LEU A 61 5.53 -1.03 -3.67
C LEU A 61 5.16 -2.48 -4.02
N LEU A 62 5.66 -3.00 -5.16
CA LEU A 62 5.45 -4.38 -5.59
C LEU A 62 5.98 -5.38 -4.54
N LEU A 63 7.21 -5.21 -4.09
CA LEU A 63 7.85 -6.17 -3.19
C LEU A 63 7.30 -6.09 -1.76
N ALA A 64 6.95 -4.91 -1.26
CA ALA A 64 6.31 -4.77 0.05
C ALA A 64 4.99 -5.55 0.12
N HIS A 65 4.14 -5.40 -0.90
CA HIS A 65 2.88 -6.14 -0.99
C HIS A 65 3.09 -7.61 -1.35
N GLY A 66 4.10 -7.90 -2.18
CA GLY A 66 4.52 -9.26 -2.49
C GLY A 66 4.95 -10.04 -1.25
N ALA A 67 5.59 -9.39 -0.29
CA ALA A 67 5.94 -10.01 1.00
C ALA A 67 4.70 -10.41 1.80
N VAL A 68 3.64 -9.59 1.81
CA VAL A 68 2.37 -9.97 2.45
C VAL A 68 1.74 -11.18 1.77
N LEU A 69 1.68 -11.19 0.43
CA LEU A 69 1.15 -12.33 -0.33
C LEU A 69 1.96 -13.61 -0.10
N LEU A 70 3.30 -13.48 -0.04
CA LEU A 70 4.18 -14.61 0.23
C LEU A 70 3.94 -15.18 1.63
N THR A 71 3.85 -14.34 2.67
CA THR A 71 3.58 -14.80 4.04
C THR A 71 2.20 -15.42 4.18
N LEU A 72 1.19 -14.91 3.45
CA LEU A 72 -0.14 -15.54 3.37
C LEU A 72 -0.06 -16.93 2.73
N ALA A 73 0.63 -17.05 1.59
CA ALA A 73 0.80 -18.34 0.89
C ALA A 73 1.60 -19.35 1.73
N MET A 74 2.53 -18.88 2.53
CA MET A 74 3.37 -19.72 3.39
C MET A 74 2.88 -19.78 4.85
N SER A 75 1.65 -19.39 5.13
CA SER A 75 1.14 -19.25 6.51
C SER A 75 1.23 -20.55 7.34
N PHE A 76 1.12 -21.72 6.72
CA PHE A 76 1.29 -23.02 7.39
C PHE A 76 2.74 -23.27 7.84
N GLN A 77 3.73 -22.73 7.13
CA GLN A 77 5.16 -22.85 7.47
C GLN A 77 5.66 -21.68 8.33
N ALA A 78 5.29 -20.46 7.96
CA ALA A 78 5.78 -19.24 8.59
C ALA A 78 5.00 -18.84 9.85
N GLY A 79 3.79 -19.40 10.04
CA GLY A 79 2.91 -19.08 11.15
C GLY A 79 2.14 -17.77 10.97
N SER A 80 1.09 -17.59 11.79
CA SER A 80 0.22 -16.40 11.75
C SER A 80 0.97 -15.11 12.09
N GLY A 81 1.98 -15.17 12.95
CA GLY A 81 2.81 -14.02 13.32
C GLY A 81 3.52 -13.37 12.13
N ALA A 82 3.98 -14.18 11.16
CA ALA A 82 4.60 -13.65 9.95
C ALA A 82 3.61 -12.87 9.08
N VAL A 83 2.40 -13.41 8.92
CA VAL A 83 1.31 -12.73 8.18
C VAL A 83 0.93 -11.42 8.85
N MET A 84 0.69 -11.45 10.16
CA MET A 84 0.34 -10.26 10.94
C MET A 84 1.42 -9.19 10.87
N GLY A 85 2.69 -9.57 11.06
CA GLY A 85 3.81 -8.63 11.03
C GLY A 85 4.00 -7.98 9.64
N ALA A 86 3.99 -8.79 8.58
CA ALA A 86 4.15 -8.28 7.22
C ALA A 86 2.99 -7.38 6.82
N SER A 87 1.74 -7.80 7.06
CA SER A 87 0.56 -7.01 6.69
C SER A 87 0.45 -5.71 7.51
N PHE A 88 0.76 -5.75 8.80
CA PHE A 88 0.76 -4.56 9.65
C PHE A 88 1.81 -3.53 9.24
N ALA A 89 3.02 -3.96 8.89
CA ALA A 89 4.05 -3.05 8.41
C ALA A 89 3.60 -2.30 7.14
N VAL A 90 2.97 -3.02 6.19
CA VAL A 90 2.44 -2.40 4.96
C VAL A 90 1.18 -1.57 5.24
N ALA A 91 0.37 -1.94 6.24
CA ALA A 91 -0.74 -1.11 6.71
C ALA A 91 -0.27 0.26 7.23
N LEU A 92 0.80 0.28 8.04
CA LEU A 92 1.42 1.53 8.53
C LEU A 92 1.99 2.39 7.40
N TYR A 93 2.52 1.77 6.35
CA TYR A 93 2.97 2.50 5.17
C TYR A 93 1.79 3.26 4.50
N TRP A 94 0.65 2.59 4.27
CA TRP A 94 -0.54 3.23 3.71
C TRP A 94 -1.13 4.30 4.64
N PHE A 95 -1.17 4.01 5.94
CA PHE A 95 -1.60 5.00 6.94
C PHE A 95 -0.71 6.24 6.93
N GLY A 96 0.62 6.05 6.81
CA GLY A 96 1.58 7.15 6.70
C GLY A 96 1.35 8.01 5.45
N MET A 97 0.98 7.39 4.31
CA MET A 97 0.63 8.12 3.09
C MET A 97 -0.62 8.99 3.32
N ALA A 98 -1.68 8.44 3.93
CA ALA A 98 -2.89 9.18 4.26
C ALA A 98 -2.59 10.35 5.22
N ALA A 99 -1.81 10.10 6.27
CA ALA A 99 -1.41 11.12 7.23
C ALA A 99 -0.61 12.26 6.56
N GLY A 100 0.39 11.91 5.73
CA GLY A 100 1.18 12.89 4.99
C GLY A 100 0.32 13.74 4.05
N ARG A 101 -0.65 13.11 3.37
CA ARG A 101 -1.58 13.83 2.49
C ARG A 101 -2.50 14.77 3.28
N ILE A 102 -2.99 14.35 4.45
CA ILE A 102 -3.79 15.20 5.35
C ILE A 102 -2.96 16.40 5.82
N VAL A 103 -1.72 16.15 6.25
CA VAL A 103 -0.80 17.21 6.66
C VAL A 103 -0.61 18.23 5.53
N SER A 104 -0.33 17.78 4.31
CA SER A 104 -0.20 18.67 3.14
C SER A 104 -1.49 19.48 2.87
N MET A 105 -2.67 18.84 2.98
CA MET A 105 -3.94 19.55 2.82
C MET A 105 -4.18 20.61 3.90
N VAL A 106 -3.50 20.53 5.04
CA VAL A 106 -3.61 21.51 6.14
C VAL A 106 -2.58 22.62 5.98
N ILE A 107 -1.31 22.27 5.71
CA ILE A 107 -0.21 23.26 5.74
C ILE A 107 0.13 23.85 4.38
N ASP A 108 -0.09 23.11 3.28
CA ASP A 108 0.26 23.57 1.92
C ASP A 108 -0.94 24.18 1.19
N CYS A 109 -1.77 24.96 1.91
CA CYS A 109 -3.01 25.52 1.35
C CYS A 109 -2.77 26.40 0.12
N GLU A 110 -1.65 27.13 0.10
CA GLU A 110 -1.25 28.00 -1.01
C GLU A 110 -0.94 27.22 -2.30
N GLN A 111 -0.68 25.93 -2.19
CA GLN A 111 -0.42 25.01 -3.31
C GLN A 111 -1.69 24.32 -3.82
N GLU A 112 -2.87 24.81 -3.42
CA GLU A 112 -4.16 24.24 -3.81
C GLU A 112 -4.30 22.74 -3.53
N THR A 113 -3.73 22.24 -2.42
CA THR A 113 -3.72 20.81 -2.07
C THR A 113 -5.08 20.30 -1.59
N ARG A 114 -6.02 21.17 -1.21
CA ARG A 114 -7.37 20.84 -0.76
C ARG A 114 -8.29 20.48 -1.93
N THR A 115 -7.98 19.40 -2.62
CA THR A 115 -8.73 18.95 -3.78
C THR A 115 -9.59 17.73 -3.47
N ARG A 116 -10.67 17.55 -4.25
CA ARG A 116 -11.48 16.31 -4.20
C ARG A 116 -10.61 15.07 -4.47
N TYR A 117 -9.63 15.19 -5.34
CA TYR A 117 -8.70 14.10 -5.64
C TYR A 117 -7.89 13.69 -4.40
N ASN A 118 -7.33 14.63 -3.65
CA ASN A 118 -6.58 14.33 -2.44
C ASN A 118 -7.48 13.76 -1.34
N ALA A 119 -8.72 14.24 -1.21
CA ALA A 119 -9.68 13.65 -0.26
C ALA A 119 -10.02 12.19 -0.60
N ILE A 120 -10.23 11.87 -1.88
CA ILE A 120 -10.45 10.49 -2.35
C ILE A 120 -9.18 9.65 -2.10
N GLY A 121 -7.99 10.21 -2.34
CA GLY A 121 -6.70 9.55 -2.05
C GLY A 121 -6.57 9.16 -0.59
N VAL A 122 -6.87 10.07 0.34
CA VAL A 122 -6.90 9.78 1.79
C VAL A 122 -7.85 8.63 2.10
N GLY A 123 -9.07 8.64 1.55
CA GLY A 123 -10.04 7.57 1.75
C GLY A 123 -9.54 6.22 1.26
N PHE A 124 -8.95 6.19 0.08
CA PHE A 124 -8.34 4.97 -0.48
C PHE A 124 -7.17 4.46 0.35
N GLU A 125 -6.26 5.34 0.76
CA GLU A 125 -5.10 5.02 1.58
C GLU A 125 -5.51 4.46 2.95
N LEU A 126 -6.52 5.06 3.60
CA LEU A 126 -7.08 4.55 4.85
C LEU A 126 -7.77 3.18 4.69
N LEU A 127 -8.47 2.97 3.58
CA LEU A 127 -9.08 1.67 3.28
C LEU A 127 -8.02 0.57 3.11
N MET A 128 -6.95 0.86 2.38
CA MET A 128 -5.81 -0.05 2.22
C MET A 128 -5.16 -0.35 3.57
N ALA A 129 -4.94 0.68 4.40
CA ALA A 129 -4.38 0.53 5.74
C ALA A 129 -5.28 -0.34 6.64
N ALA A 130 -6.59 -0.12 6.63
CA ALA A 130 -7.55 -0.89 7.41
C ALA A 130 -7.58 -2.37 6.97
N ALA A 131 -7.64 -2.63 5.66
CA ALA A 131 -7.67 -3.99 5.13
C ALA A 131 -6.38 -4.77 5.43
N LEU A 132 -5.22 -4.14 5.26
CA LEU A 132 -3.91 -4.73 5.57
C LEU A 132 -3.68 -4.88 7.07
N GLY A 133 -4.20 -3.96 7.90
CA GLY A 133 -4.10 -4.01 9.36
C GLY A 133 -5.06 -5.00 10.03
N ALA A 134 -6.10 -5.45 9.30
CA ALA A 134 -7.16 -6.29 9.87
C ALA A 134 -6.67 -7.57 10.58
N PRO A 135 -5.69 -8.35 10.05
CA PRO A 135 -5.19 -9.53 10.75
C PRO A 135 -4.57 -9.21 12.11
N PHE A 136 -3.83 -8.11 12.20
CA PHE A 136 -3.20 -7.68 13.45
C PHE A 136 -4.24 -7.17 14.47
N LEU A 137 -5.19 -6.36 14.01
CA LEU A 137 -6.25 -5.81 14.88
C LEU A 137 -7.19 -6.90 15.41
N ALA A 138 -7.54 -7.89 14.58
CA ALA A 138 -8.34 -9.03 15.01
C ALA A 138 -7.63 -9.84 16.10
N HIS A 139 -6.30 -9.99 16.02
CA HIS A 139 -5.52 -10.67 17.04
C HIS A 139 -5.49 -9.93 18.38
N LEU A 140 -5.55 -8.61 18.39
CA LEU A 140 -5.58 -7.82 19.62
C LEU A 140 -6.95 -7.84 20.31
N GLY A 141 -8.02 -8.12 19.58
CA GLY A 141 -9.40 -8.14 20.06
C GLY A 141 -9.92 -9.52 20.50
N GLY A 142 -9.15 -10.58 20.32
CA GLY A 142 -9.46 -11.96 20.69
C GLY A 142 -8.59 -12.47 21.81
#